data_6ce5c6bdb4215b7b5c54943747a0e3db
#
_entry.id   6ce5c6bdb4215b7b5c54943747a0e3db
#
_cell.length_a   1.000
_cell.length_b   1.000
_cell.length_c   1.000
_cell.angle_alpha   90.00
_cell.angle_beta   90.00
_cell.angle_gamma   90.00
#
_symmetry.space_group_name_H-M   'P 1'
#
loop_
_entity.id
_entity.type
_entity.pdbx_description
1 polymer ?
#
loop_
_entity_poly.entity_id
_entity_poly.type
_entity_poly.pdbx_seq_one_letter_code
_entity_poly.pdbx_strand_id
1 'polypeptide(L)'
;MGEAKRKREAEKSYANIEQQRAAVAIQQVVAAITDYGGADCFLYAHIGAGLLKSLGLDAKVVAGSAAWRIGDSDGATVCHAREIQCPQNRQPRGLDCVKGGFFHVWIEAPNLIIDFSTNTLKTKAETLDAIDGIKTEIKWAPEFIWYRRSVQDTYDYKMLADPRKVIQSPHAGVCCYIRHADIDEVAIEKDSEFSQSMGQFIFAAQAAYSALERGEKLKIFGIGEDGIQSG
;
A
#
# COMPACT_ATOMS: atom_id res chain seq x y z
N MET A 1 -2.15 18.32 30.58
CA MET A 1 -2.11 17.18 29.64
C MET A 1 -1.33 16.08 30.33
N GLY A 2 -1.97 14.94 30.70
CA GLY A 2 -1.45 13.99 31.67
C GLY A 2 -0.28 13.17 31.12
N GLU A 3 0.56 12.71 32.04
CA GLU A 3 1.75 11.88 31.79
C GLU A 3 1.43 10.60 30.98
N ALA A 4 0.27 9.99 31.19
CA ALA A 4 -0.24 8.85 30.43
C ALA A 4 -0.45 9.18 28.93
N LYS A 5 -0.86 10.41 28.59
CA LYS A 5 -1.00 10.84 27.19
C LYS A 5 0.36 11.04 26.53
N ARG A 6 1.34 11.65 27.25
CA ARG A 6 2.71 11.79 26.76
C ARG A 6 3.40 10.45 26.55
N LYS A 7 3.19 9.48 27.44
CA LYS A 7 3.74 8.13 27.33
C LYS A 7 3.16 7.40 26.10
N ARG A 8 1.84 7.50 25.89
CA ARG A 8 1.17 6.94 24.69
C ARG A 8 1.67 7.60 23.39
N GLU A 9 1.88 8.92 23.40
CA GLU A 9 2.40 9.64 22.24
C GLU A 9 3.87 9.26 21.96
N ALA A 10 4.68 9.04 22.98
CA ALA A 10 6.05 8.56 22.85
C ALA A 10 6.09 7.11 22.34
N GLU A 11 5.26 6.22 22.86
CA GLU A 11 5.15 4.82 22.40
C GLU A 11 4.64 4.74 20.95
N LYS A 12 3.69 5.61 20.55
CA LYS A 12 3.28 5.79 19.16
C LYS A 12 4.45 6.24 18.27
N SER A 13 5.27 7.16 18.76
CA SER A 13 6.40 7.71 18.02
C SER A 13 7.47 6.64 17.77
N TYR A 14 7.80 5.80 18.76
CA TYR A 14 8.81 4.73 18.61
C TYR A 14 8.34 3.58 17.71
N ALA A 15 7.14 3.08 17.91
CA ALA A 15 6.56 2.06 17.03
C ALA A 15 6.45 2.52 15.57
N ASN A 16 6.35 3.83 15.34
CA ASN A 16 6.22 4.43 14.03
C ASN A 16 7.57 4.56 13.28
N ILE A 17 8.71 4.65 13.97
CA ILE A 17 10.02 4.83 13.31
C ILE A 17 10.42 3.61 12.47
N GLU A 18 10.29 2.39 13.02
CA GLU A 18 10.61 1.15 12.28
C GLU A 18 9.67 0.95 11.10
N GLN A 19 8.38 1.24 11.30
CA GLN A 19 7.37 1.18 10.24
C GLN A 19 7.67 2.18 9.12
N GLN A 20 8.04 3.40 9.46
CA GLN A 20 8.45 4.43 8.50
C GLN A 20 9.72 4.05 7.75
N ARG A 21 10.73 3.49 8.42
CA ARG A 21 11.94 2.99 7.77
C ARG A 21 11.63 1.89 6.77
N ALA A 22 10.78 0.93 7.15
CA ALA A 22 10.34 -0.13 6.25
C ALA A 22 9.60 0.44 5.04
N ALA A 23 8.66 1.36 5.26
CA ALA A 23 7.93 2.00 4.18
C ALA A 23 8.85 2.75 3.21
N VAL A 24 9.76 3.59 3.72
CA VAL A 24 10.71 4.35 2.90
C VAL A 24 11.64 3.41 2.11
N ALA A 25 12.18 2.36 2.75
CA ALA A 25 13.06 1.41 2.08
C ALA A 25 12.35 0.70 0.92
N ILE A 26 11.12 0.22 1.14
CA ILE A 26 10.33 -0.47 0.12
C ILE A 26 9.94 0.48 -1.00
N GLN A 27 9.43 1.67 -0.67
CA GLN A 27 8.97 2.66 -1.64
C GLN A 27 10.11 3.11 -2.56
N GLN A 28 11.32 3.28 -2.03
CA GLN A 28 12.48 3.63 -2.85
C GLN A 28 12.90 2.52 -3.81
N VAL A 29 12.88 1.27 -3.36
CA VAL A 29 13.18 0.14 -4.25
C VAL A 29 12.13 0.03 -5.34
N VAL A 30 10.83 0.10 -5.00
CA VAL A 30 9.77 0.05 -6.00
C VAL A 30 9.88 1.20 -7.00
N ALA A 31 10.13 2.42 -6.54
CA ALA A 31 10.31 3.58 -7.43
C ALA A 31 11.53 3.45 -8.35
N ALA A 32 12.56 2.68 -7.97
CA ALA A 32 13.73 2.44 -8.80
C ALA A 32 13.51 1.38 -9.89
N ILE A 33 12.53 0.49 -9.73
CA ILE A 33 12.28 -0.63 -10.65
C ILE A 33 11.07 -0.43 -11.55
N THR A 34 10.25 0.59 -11.30
CA THR A 34 9.05 0.84 -12.09
C THR A 34 8.76 2.33 -12.21
N ASP A 35 8.51 2.76 -13.45
CA ASP A 35 7.98 4.10 -13.76
C ASP A 35 6.44 4.15 -13.63
N TYR A 36 5.81 3.03 -13.31
CA TYR A 36 4.36 2.88 -13.32
C TYR A 36 3.75 3.34 -12.00
N GLY A 37 3.54 4.65 -11.87
CA GLY A 37 2.96 5.25 -10.68
C GLY A 37 1.52 4.82 -10.40
N GLY A 38 1.29 3.56 -9.98
CA GLY A 38 -0.03 3.22 -9.49
C GLY A 38 -0.49 1.76 -9.56
N ALA A 39 0.13 0.89 -10.35
CA ALA A 39 -0.32 -0.51 -10.50
C ALA A 39 0.52 -1.53 -9.70
N ASP A 40 1.45 -1.05 -8.87
CA ASP A 40 2.52 -1.88 -8.32
C ASP A 40 2.24 -2.44 -6.92
N CYS A 41 0.98 -2.55 -6.53
CA CYS A 41 0.62 -3.15 -5.23
C CYS A 41 1.25 -4.54 -5.04
N PHE A 42 1.44 -5.29 -6.13
CA PHE A 42 2.13 -6.57 -6.12
C PHE A 42 3.60 -6.44 -5.68
N LEU A 43 4.36 -5.51 -6.27
CA LEU A 43 5.76 -5.27 -5.91
C LEU A 43 5.88 -4.81 -4.45
N TYR A 44 5.06 -3.84 -4.04
CA TYR A 44 5.03 -3.36 -2.67
C TYR A 44 4.77 -4.48 -1.66
N ALA A 45 3.81 -5.36 -1.97
CA ALA A 45 3.45 -6.47 -1.08
C ALA A 45 4.55 -7.54 -1.02
N HIS A 46 5.11 -7.96 -2.15
CA HIS A 46 6.14 -9.00 -2.17
C HIS A 46 7.47 -8.55 -1.57
N ILE A 47 7.96 -7.37 -1.95
CA ILE A 47 9.19 -6.80 -1.39
C ILE A 47 8.99 -6.53 0.11
N GLY A 48 7.84 -5.95 0.46
CA GLY A 48 7.50 -5.67 1.85
C GLY A 48 7.40 -6.92 2.71
N ALA A 49 6.72 -7.96 2.25
CA ALA A 49 6.63 -9.22 2.99
C ALA A 49 8.01 -9.87 3.17
N GLY A 50 8.87 -9.82 2.15
CA GLY A 50 10.25 -10.31 2.24
C GLY A 50 11.09 -9.55 3.27
N LEU A 51 11.03 -8.21 3.26
CA LEU A 51 11.69 -7.37 4.27
C LEU A 51 11.15 -7.68 5.67
N LEU A 52 9.83 -7.69 5.86
CA LEU A 52 9.22 -7.91 7.17
C LEU A 52 9.53 -9.31 7.74
N LYS A 53 9.60 -10.33 6.90
CA LYS A 53 10.07 -11.67 7.31
C LYS A 53 11.49 -11.64 7.84
N SER A 54 12.39 -10.89 7.20
CA SER A 54 13.78 -10.75 7.69
C SER A 54 13.86 -10.01 9.02
N LEU A 55 12.86 -9.19 9.33
CA LEU A 55 12.72 -8.51 10.63
C LEU A 55 11.93 -9.34 11.66
N GLY A 56 11.63 -10.62 11.36
CA GLY A 56 10.99 -11.56 12.28
C GLY A 56 9.47 -11.51 12.31
N LEU A 57 8.79 -10.82 11.38
CA LEU A 57 7.34 -10.87 11.25
C LEU A 57 6.91 -12.04 10.36
N ASP A 58 5.87 -12.79 10.77
CA ASP A 58 5.21 -13.79 9.91
C ASP A 58 4.30 -13.09 8.89
N ALA A 59 4.94 -12.40 7.93
CA ALA A 59 4.28 -11.62 6.91
C ALA A 59 3.90 -12.47 5.70
N LYS A 60 2.66 -12.35 5.21
CA LYS A 60 2.13 -13.08 4.06
C LYS A 60 1.55 -12.10 3.06
N VAL A 61 1.84 -12.32 1.79
CA VAL A 61 1.17 -11.61 0.70
C VAL A 61 -0.23 -12.19 0.56
N VAL A 62 -1.21 -11.34 0.46
CA VAL A 62 -2.62 -11.70 0.27
C VAL A 62 -3.25 -10.79 -0.77
N ALA A 63 -4.33 -11.26 -1.39
CA ALA A 63 -5.04 -10.51 -2.40
C ALA A 63 -6.55 -10.45 -2.13
N GLY A 64 -7.22 -9.44 -2.67
CA GLY A 64 -8.65 -9.28 -2.51
C GLY A 64 -9.14 -7.89 -2.88
N SER A 65 -10.23 -7.46 -2.28
CA SER A 65 -10.84 -6.14 -2.49
C SER A 65 -10.32 -5.13 -1.48
N ALA A 66 -9.98 -3.94 -1.96
CA ALA A 66 -9.65 -2.80 -1.11
C ALA A 66 -10.30 -1.51 -1.62
N ALA A 67 -10.60 -0.61 -0.71
CA ALA A 67 -11.14 0.72 -1.03
C ALA A 67 -10.65 1.75 -0.01
N TRP A 68 -10.44 2.99 -0.48
CA TRP A 68 -9.96 4.11 0.33
C TRP A 68 -10.75 5.37 0.01
N ARG A 69 -11.38 5.94 1.01
CA ARG A 69 -12.07 7.25 0.90
C ARG A 69 -11.04 8.35 1.11
N ILE A 70 -10.61 8.97 0.03
CA ILE A 70 -9.53 9.96 0.01
C ILE A 70 -9.99 11.41 0.15
N GLY A 71 -11.28 11.67 -0.06
CA GLY A 71 -11.90 12.99 0.06
C GLY A 71 -13.35 12.89 0.48
N ASP A 72 -13.98 14.03 0.75
CA ASP A 72 -15.37 14.09 1.22
C ASP A 72 -16.36 14.22 0.08
N SER A 73 -15.92 14.64 -1.12
CA SER A 73 -16.81 14.82 -2.29
C SER A 73 -17.26 13.47 -2.87
N ASP A 74 -18.40 13.46 -3.55
CA ASP A 74 -18.87 12.30 -4.27
C ASP A 74 -17.83 11.78 -5.26
N GLY A 75 -17.61 10.47 -5.27
CA GLY A 75 -16.61 9.84 -6.12
C GLY A 75 -15.16 9.92 -5.62
N ALA A 76 -14.87 10.62 -4.51
CA ALA A 76 -13.53 10.70 -3.93
C ALA A 76 -13.10 9.40 -3.23
N THR A 77 -13.19 8.28 -3.96
CA THR A 77 -12.81 6.94 -3.47
C THR A 77 -11.98 6.23 -4.52
N VAL A 78 -10.80 5.77 -4.14
CA VAL A 78 -10.02 4.81 -4.92
C VAL A 78 -10.50 3.41 -4.51
N CYS A 79 -10.82 2.56 -5.47
CA CYS A 79 -11.40 1.25 -5.21
C CYS A 79 -10.84 0.18 -6.15
N HIS A 80 -10.37 -0.90 -5.56
CA HIS A 80 -9.95 -2.13 -6.21
C HIS A 80 -10.78 -3.27 -5.60
N ALA A 81 -12.06 -3.38 -6.02
CA ALA A 81 -12.98 -4.33 -5.43
C ALA A 81 -13.86 -4.99 -6.50
N ARG A 82 -13.79 -6.31 -6.59
CA ARG A 82 -14.55 -7.08 -7.57
C ARG A 82 -16.07 -7.09 -7.28
N GLU A 83 -16.46 -6.80 -6.04
CA GLU A 83 -17.89 -6.71 -5.65
C GLU A 83 -18.57 -5.42 -6.11
N ILE A 84 -17.79 -4.47 -6.56
CA ILE A 84 -18.29 -3.18 -7.00
C ILE A 84 -18.43 -3.20 -8.51
N GLN A 85 -19.64 -3.45 -8.97
CA GLN A 85 -19.99 -3.17 -10.35
C GLN A 85 -20.04 -1.66 -10.53
N CYS A 86 -19.17 -1.14 -11.38
CA CYS A 86 -19.23 0.26 -11.76
C CYS A 86 -20.58 0.51 -12.47
N PRO A 87 -21.39 1.50 -12.04
CA PRO A 87 -22.54 1.92 -12.79
C PRO A 87 -22.13 2.23 -14.24
N GLN A 88 -22.91 1.80 -15.22
CA GLN A 88 -22.61 1.97 -16.65
C GLN A 88 -22.31 3.42 -17.05
N ASN A 89 -22.72 4.42 -16.26
CA ASN A 89 -22.49 5.85 -16.47
C ASN A 89 -21.23 6.40 -15.79
N ARG A 90 -20.55 5.59 -14.99
CA ARG A 90 -19.23 5.88 -14.42
C ARG A 90 -18.36 4.69 -14.77
N GLN A 91 -17.88 4.66 -16.00
CA GLN A 91 -16.75 3.77 -16.28
C GLN A 91 -15.67 4.09 -15.26
N PRO A 92 -15.06 3.09 -14.62
CA PRO A 92 -13.90 3.34 -13.80
C PRO A 92 -12.90 4.01 -14.70
N ARG A 93 -12.58 5.18 -14.33
CA ARG A 93 -11.77 6.13 -15.03
C ARG A 93 -10.56 5.43 -15.59
N GLY A 94 -10.51 5.24 -16.93
CA GLY A 94 -9.32 4.81 -17.66
C GLY A 94 -8.71 3.45 -17.35
N LEU A 95 -9.15 2.77 -16.32
CA LEU A 95 -8.79 1.38 -16.09
C LEU A 95 -9.75 0.52 -16.90
N ASP A 96 -9.20 -0.25 -17.81
CA ASP A 96 -9.94 -1.21 -18.62
C ASP A 96 -10.50 -2.30 -17.70
N CYS A 97 -11.65 -2.01 -17.10
CA CYS A 97 -12.35 -2.86 -16.13
C CYS A 97 -12.76 -4.21 -16.71
N VAL A 98 -12.53 -4.44 -17.99
CA VAL A 98 -13.07 -5.57 -18.73
C VAL A 98 -12.14 -6.77 -18.75
N LYS A 99 -10.84 -6.65 -18.46
CA LYS A 99 -9.87 -7.74 -18.71
C LYS A 99 -9.05 -8.23 -17.53
N GLY A 100 -9.11 -7.59 -16.38
CA GLY A 100 -8.40 -8.08 -15.19
C GLY A 100 -9.35 -8.07 -14.01
N GLY A 101 -9.42 -9.11 -13.23
CA GLY A 101 -10.13 -9.06 -11.98
C GLY A 101 -9.63 -7.87 -11.17
N PHE A 102 -10.53 -7.00 -10.72
CA PHE A 102 -10.18 -5.89 -9.85
C PHE A 102 -9.80 -6.45 -8.51
N PHE A 103 -8.52 -6.48 -8.23
CA PHE A 103 -8.02 -6.89 -6.93
C PHE A 103 -6.88 -5.99 -6.51
N HIS A 104 -6.65 -5.97 -5.24
CA HIS A 104 -5.51 -5.34 -4.60
C HIS A 104 -4.67 -6.38 -3.89
N VAL A 105 -3.38 -6.13 -3.74
CA VAL A 105 -2.43 -7.02 -3.06
C VAL A 105 -1.82 -6.25 -1.89
N TRP A 106 -1.82 -6.87 -0.71
CA TRP A 106 -1.25 -6.30 0.51
C TRP A 106 -0.59 -7.37 1.37
N ILE A 107 -0.14 -7.01 2.54
CA ILE A 107 0.52 -7.90 3.49
C ILE A 107 -0.39 -8.12 4.69
N GLU A 108 -0.53 -9.36 5.12
CA GLU A 108 -1.06 -9.72 6.42
C GLU A 108 0.03 -10.36 7.29
N ALA A 109 0.05 -9.98 8.57
CA ALA A 109 0.79 -10.64 9.63
C ALA A 109 -0.17 -10.87 10.81
N PRO A 110 0.18 -11.63 11.86
CA PRO A 110 -0.72 -11.87 12.98
C PRO A 110 -1.31 -10.57 13.54
N ASN A 111 -2.64 -10.40 13.40
CA ASN A 111 -3.40 -9.21 13.78
C ASN A 111 -3.02 -7.89 13.05
N LEU A 112 -2.30 -7.95 11.93
CA LEU A 112 -1.90 -6.77 11.17
C LEU A 112 -2.42 -6.84 9.74
N ILE A 113 -2.80 -5.67 9.22
CA ILE A 113 -2.93 -5.37 7.78
C ILE A 113 -1.88 -4.32 7.47
N ILE A 114 -1.03 -4.57 6.49
CA ILE A 114 0.08 -3.68 6.11
C ILE A 114 0.01 -3.46 4.60
N ASP A 115 -0.02 -2.18 4.20
CA ASP A 115 -0.04 -1.80 2.79
C ASP A 115 0.90 -0.62 2.56
N PHE A 116 1.98 -0.85 1.85
CA PHE A 116 2.98 0.16 1.51
C PHE A 116 2.68 0.88 0.18
N SER A 117 1.67 0.45 -0.56
CA SER A 117 1.32 1.04 -1.85
C SER A 117 0.37 2.24 -1.75
N THR A 118 -0.11 2.57 -0.56
CA THR A 118 -1.04 3.69 -0.36
C THR A 118 -0.42 5.06 -0.61
N ASN A 119 0.92 5.19 -0.61
CA ASN A 119 1.62 6.37 -1.09
C ASN A 119 1.26 6.77 -2.53
N THR A 120 0.77 5.82 -3.34
CA THR A 120 0.35 6.05 -4.73
C THR A 120 -1.09 6.54 -4.87
N LEU A 121 -1.89 6.55 -3.79
CA LEU A 121 -3.30 6.94 -3.83
C LEU A 121 -3.52 8.35 -4.38
N LYS A 122 -2.65 9.29 -4.02
CA LYS A 122 -2.70 10.66 -4.53
C LYS A 122 -2.48 10.68 -6.04
N THR A 123 -1.41 10.08 -6.52
CA THR A 123 -1.08 10.01 -7.95
C THR A 123 -2.16 9.29 -8.75
N LYS A 124 -2.71 8.19 -8.20
CA LYS A 124 -3.85 7.48 -8.80
C LYS A 124 -5.07 8.40 -8.96
N ALA A 125 -5.43 9.11 -7.90
CA ALA A 125 -6.57 10.02 -7.94
C ALA A 125 -6.35 11.16 -8.95
N GLU A 126 -5.17 11.77 -8.95
CA GLU A 126 -4.80 12.85 -9.89
C GLU A 126 -4.82 12.37 -11.35
N THR A 127 -4.33 11.16 -11.61
CA THR A 127 -4.36 10.54 -12.94
C THR A 127 -5.80 10.29 -13.40
N LEU A 128 -6.64 9.76 -12.52
CA LEU A 128 -8.04 9.51 -12.79
C LEU A 128 -8.81 10.83 -13.01
N ASP A 129 -8.55 11.83 -12.20
CA ASP A 129 -9.14 13.16 -12.32
C ASP A 129 -8.79 13.83 -13.67
N ALA A 130 -7.55 13.68 -14.12
CA ALA A 130 -7.11 14.20 -15.42
C ALA A 130 -7.87 13.54 -16.60
N ILE A 131 -8.16 12.24 -16.50
CA ILE A 131 -8.94 11.52 -17.52
C ILE A 131 -10.38 11.99 -17.54
N ASP A 132 -10.98 12.24 -16.38
CA ASP A 132 -12.41 12.62 -16.27
C ASP A 132 -12.65 14.13 -16.37
N GLY A 133 -11.61 14.94 -16.43
CA GLY A 133 -11.72 16.41 -16.43
C GLY A 133 -12.28 16.97 -15.12
N ILE A 134 -12.08 16.29 -14.00
CA ILE A 134 -12.48 16.74 -12.67
C ILE A 134 -11.27 16.93 -11.76
N LYS A 135 -11.50 17.48 -10.58
CA LYS A 135 -10.47 17.63 -9.56
C LYS A 135 -11.01 17.20 -8.20
N THR A 136 -10.49 16.11 -7.68
CA THR A 136 -10.81 15.62 -6.34
C THR A 136 -9.99 16.36 -5.29
N GLU A 137 -10.65 16.92 -4.29
CA GLU A 137 -9.96 17.42 -3.10
C GLU A 137 -9.52 16.25 -2.23
N ILE A 138 -8.21 15.97 -2.24
CA ILE A 138 -7.62 14.87 -1.47
C ILE A 138 -7.34 15.37 -0.05
N LYS A 139 -8.04 14.79 0.92
CA LYS A 139 -7.92 15.10 2.35
C LYS A 139 -7.17 14.02 3.12
N TRP A 140 -7.11 12.81 2.57
CA TRP A 140 -6.46 11.68 3.21
C TRP A 140 -5.81 10.76 2.17
N ALA A 141 -4.52 10.64 2.22
CA ALA A 141 -3.72 9.71 1.43
C ALA A 141 -2.49 9.35 2.27
N PRO A 142 -2.56 8.29 3.07
CA PRO A 142 -1.47 7.91 3.95
C PRO A 142 -0.29 7.35 3.16
N GLU A 143 0.94 7.61 3.62
CA GLU A 143 2.17 7.07 3.03
C GLU A 143 2.20 5.53 3.07
N PHE A 144 1.60 4.93 4.10
CA PHE A 144 1.39 3.50 4.24
C PHE A 144 0.25 3.24 5.22
N ILE A 145 -0.34 2.04 5.18
CA ILE A 145 -1.25 1.53 6.18
C ILE A 145 -0.53 0.46 7.01
N TRP A 146 -0.60 0.61 8.32
CA TRP A 146 -0.14 -0.37 9.29
C TRP A 146 -1.20 -0.53 10.37
N TYR A 147 -2.21 -1.35 10.07
CA TYR A 147 -3.38 -1.48 10.92
C TYR A 147 -3.28 -2.69 11.84
N ARG A 148 -3.41 -2.47 13.15
CA ARG A 148 -3.48 -3.54 14.14
C ARG A 148 -4.94 -3.80 14.50
N ARG A 149 -5.47 -4.97 14.14
CA ARG A 149 -6.88 -5.33 14.34
C ARG A 149 -7.33 -5.29 15.81
N SER A 150 -6.41 -5.47 16.76
CA SER A 150 -6.70 -5.45 18.20
C SER A 150 -6.70 -4.04 18.83
N VAL A 151 -6.35 -2.98 18.10
CA VAL A 151 -6.18 -1.61 18.62
C VAL A 151 -6.84 -0.63 17.65
N GLN A 152 -8.18 -0.54 17.73
CA GLN A 152 -8.96 0.26 16.78
C GLN A 152 -8.79 1.79 16.93
N ASP A 153 -8.46 2.29 18.12
CA ASP A 153 -8.54 3.73 18.45
C ASP A 153 -7.25 4.52 18.26
N THR A 154 -6.24 3.98 17.54
CA THR A 154 -4.92 4.62 17.47
C THR A 154 -4.55 5.17 16.09
N TYR A 155 -5.40 5.01 15.09
CA TYR A 155 -5.11 5.37 13.71
C TYR A 155 -5.92 6.60 13.28
N ASP A 156 -5.34 7.39 12.36
CA ASP A 156 -6.02 8.54 11.74
C ASP A 156 -7.01 8.10 10.65
N TYR A 157 -7.38 6.81 10.64
CA TYR A 157 -8.32 6.23 9.69
C TYR A 157 -9.17 5.13 10.35
N LYS A 158 -10.33 4.90 9.75
CA LYS A 158 -11.31 3.88 10.18
C LYS A 158 -11.35 2.72 9.20
N MET A 159 -11.14 1.49 9.69
CA MET A 159 -11.30 0.28 8.92
C MET A 159 -12.75 -0.18 8.91
N LEU A 160 -13.31 -0.42 7.73
CA LEU A 160 -14.65 -0.97 7.51
C LEU A 160 -14.56 -2.37 6.92
N ALA A 161 -15.64 -3.14 7.06
CA ALA A 161 -15.72 -4.52 6.56
C ALA A 161 -16.36 -4.63 5.15
N ASP A 162 -16.71 -3.51 4.51
CA ASP A 162 -17.41 -3.50 3.23
C ASP A 162 -16.97 -2.29 2.38
N PRO A 163 -16.48 -2.50 1.14
CA PRO A 163 -16.08 -1.42 0.25
C PRO A 163 -17.24 -0.48 -0.11
N ARG A 164 -18.46 -0.97 -0.15
CA ARG A 164 -19.65 -0.12 -0.39
C ARG A 164 -19.83 0.91 0.72
N LYS A 165 -19.55 0.54 1.97
CA LYS A 165 -19.60 1.47 3.10
C LYS A 165 -18.48 2.51 3.04
N VAL A 166 -17.32 2.16 2.48
CA VAL A 166 -16.23 3.12 2.22
C VAL A 166 -16.69 4.15 1.18
N ILE A 167 -17.27 3.70 0.08
CA ILE A 167 -17.78 4.59 -0.99
C ILE A 167 -18.87 5.52 -0.47
N GLN A 168 -19.77 5.01 0.37
CA GLN A 168 -20.87 5.76 0.95
C GLN A 168 -20.48 6.66 2.13
N SER A 169 -19.24 6.55 2.60
CA SER A 169 -18.78 7.38 3.73
C SER A 169 -18.79 8.87 3.34
N PRO A 170 -19.32 9.75 4.18
CA PRO A 170 -19.27 11.19 3.92
C PRO A 170 -17.91 11.80 4.21
N HIS A 171 -16.99 11.06 4.85
CA HIS A 171 -15.71 11.60 5.31
C HIS A 171 -14.54 10.79 4.80
N ALA A 172 -13.46 11.48 4.44
CA ALA A 172 -12.16 10.90 4.16
C ALA A 172 -11.59 10.13 5.38
N GLY A 173 -10.57 9.31 5.16
CA GLY A 173 -9.94 8.54 6.24
C GLY A 173 -10.68 7.24 6.58
N VAL A 174 -11.44 6.70 5.63
CA VAL A 174 -12.12 5.41 5.77
C VAL A 174 -11.58 4.45 4.70
N CYS A 175 -11.27 3.22 5.09
CA CYS A 175 -10.78 2.20 4.17
C CYS A 175 -11.32 0.81 4.51
N CYS A 176 -11.18 -0.13 3.58
CA CYS A 176 -11.44 -1.55 3.83
C CYS A 176 -10.43 -2.44 3.08
N TYR A 177 -10.24 -3.66 3.61
CA TYR A 177 -9.48 -4.73 3.01
C TYR A 177 -10.24 -6.05 3.23
N ILE A 178 -10.59 -6.73 2.16
CA ILE A 178 -11.32 -8.00 2.17
C ILE A 178 -10.50 -9.02 1.37
N ARG A 179 -9.95 -9.99 2.06
CA ARG A 179 -9.20 -11.08 1.43
C ARG A 179 -10.13 -12.00 0.65
N HIS A 180 -9.69 -12.41 -0.55
CA HIS A 180 -10.36 -13.39 -1.38
C HIS A 180 -9.41 -14.56 -1.65
N ALA A 181 -9.66 -15.69 -1.03
CA ALA A 181 -8.78 -16.86 -1.11
C ALA A 181 -8.62 -17.41 -2.55
N ASP A 182 -9.63 -17.25 -3.38
CA ASP A 182 -9.59 -17.62 -4.80
C ASP A 182 -8.69 -16.72 -5.67
N ILE A 183 -8.35 -15.51 -5.17
CA ILE A 183 -7.43 -14.58 -5.83
C ILE A 183 -6.01 -14.76 -5.28
N ASP A 184 -5.84 -15.16 -4.03
CA ASP A 184 -4.53 -15.35 -3.41
C ASP A 184 -3.62 -16.25 -4.25
N GLU A 185 -4.16 -17.37 -4.77
CA GLU A 185 -3.40 -18.33 -5.58
C GLU A 185 -2.89 -17.71 -6.88
N VAL A 186 -3.68 -16.84 -7.52
CA VAL A 186 -3.32 -16.15 -8.75
C VAL A 186 -2.28 -15.06 -8.51
N ALA A 187 -2.38 -14.35 -7.38
CA ALA A 187 -1.46 -13.28 -7.02
C ALA A 187 -0.11 -13.81 -6.49
N ILE A 188 -0.06 -15.04 -6.01
CA ILE A 188 1.14 -15.68 -5.46
C ILE A 188 1.86 -16.50 -6.53
N GLU A 189 1.15 -16.99 -7.54
CA GLU A 189 1.73 -17.83 -8.59
C GLU A 189 2.31 -17.04 -9.77
N LYS A 190 3.62 -17.05 -9.84
CA LYS A 190 4.43 -17.24 -11.03
C LYS A 190 4.91 -16.08 -11.86
N ASP A 191 6.15 -15.94 -11.76
CA ASP A 191 7.01 -16.21 -12.91
C ASP A 191 8.39 -16.61 -12.37
N SER A 192 9.06 -17.63 -12.94
CA SER A 192 10.38 -18.05 -12.45
C SER A 192 11.41 -16.92 -12.59
N GLU A 193 11.30 -16.11 -13.65
CA GLU A 193 12.14 -14.92 -13.84
C GLU A 193 11.80 -13.84 -12.81
N PHE A 194 10.52 -13.60 -12.53
CA PHE A 194 10.06 -12.66 -11.53
C PHE A 194 10.50 -13.07 -10.12
N SER A 195 10.48 -14.37 -9.81
CA SER A 195 10.95 -14.87 -8.50
C SER A 195 12.43 -14.66 -8.26
N GLN A 196 13.27 -14.76 -9.31
CA GLN A 196 14.70 -14.47 -9.20
C GLN A 196 14.95 -12.97 -8.96
N SER A 197 14.28 -12.12 -9.75
CA SER A 197 14.36 -10.66 -9.58
C SER A 197 13.85 -10.22 -8.22
N MET A 198 12.77 -10.84 -7.72
CA MET A 198 12.17 -10.51 -6.44
C MET A 198 13.16 -10.69 -5.27
N GLY A 199 13.99 -11.73 -5.29
CA GLY A 199 15.03 -11.94 -4.28
C GLY A 199 16.02 -10.77 -4.22
N GLN A 200 16.42 -10.22 -5.37
CA GLN A 200 17.30 -9.05 -5.45
C GLN A 200 16.62 -7.78 -4.90
N PHE A 201 15.35 -7.57 -5.20
CA PHE A 201 14.60 -6.41 -4.72
C PHE A 201 14.38 -6.47 -3.19
N ILE A 202 14.11 -7.65 -2.64
CA ILE A 202 14.02 -7.86 -1.20
C ILE A 202 15.37 -7.55 -0.54
N PHE A 203 16.47 -8.03 -1.10
CA PHE A 203 17.82 -7.74 -0.59
C PHE A 203 18.13 -6.24 -0.65
N ALA A 204 17.76 -5.55 -1.73
CA ALA A 204 17.91 -4.10 -1.83
C ALA A 204 17.08 -3.36 -0.76
N ALA A 205 15.87 -3.80 -0.47
CA ALA A 205 15.05 -3.23 0.60
C ALA A 205 15.65 -3.46 1.99
N GLN A 206 16.23 -4.63 2.24
CA GLN A 206 16.97 -4.92 3.49
C GLN A 206 18.20 -4.02 3.66
N ALA A 207 18.97 -3.83 2.59
CA ALA A 207 20.12 -2.94 2.59
C ALA A 207 19.71 -1.48 2.85
N ALA A 208 18.66 -1.01 2.18
CA ALA A 208 18.09 0.32 2.38
C ALA A 208 17.57 0.51 3.82
N TYR A 209 16.84 -0.45 4.36
CA TYR A 209 16.37 -0.43 5.74
C TYR A 209 17.54 -0.33 6.73
N SER A 210 18.55 -1.17 6.57
CA SER A 210 19.74 -1.16 7.44
C SER A 210 20.53 0.16 7.35
N ALA A 211 20.60 0.78 6.17
CA ALA A 211 21.21 2.11 6.03
C ALA A 211 20.41 3.17 6.81
N LEU A 212 19.08 3.14 6.73
CA LEU A 212 18.21 4.03 7.51
C LEU A 212 18.34 3.81 9.03
N GLU A 213 18.54 2.56 9.48
CA GLU A 213 18.81 2.28 10.91
C GLU A 213 20.11 2.95 11.39
N ARG A 214 21.14 3.01 10.55
CA ARG A 214 22.39 3.70 10.86
C ARG A 214 22.32 5.22 10.70
N GLY A 215 21.16 5.76 10.31
CA GLY A 215 20.95 7.20 10.06
C GLY A 215 21.60 7.69 8.76
N GLU A 216 21.91 6.79 7.84
CA GLU A 216 22.48 7.12 6.54
C GLU A 216 21.38 7.65 5.60
N LYS A 217 21.76 8.59 4.72
CA LYS A 217 20.89 8.98 3.62
C LYS A 217 20.90 7.89 2.57
N LEU A 218 19.71 7.46 2.15
CA LEU A 218 19.60 6.50 1.05
C LEU A 218 20.09 7.17 -0.24
N LYS A 219 21.04 6.52 -0.90
CA LYS A 219 21.37 6.85 -2.28
C LYS A 219 20.29 6.25 -3.16
N ILE A 220 19.84 7.00 -4.18
CA ILE A 220 18.91 6.48 -5.17
C ILE A 220 19.65 5.37 -5.93
N PHE A 221 19.18 4.14 -5.79
CA PHE A 221 19.71 3.01 -6.53
C PHE A 221 19.13 3.07 -7.95
N GLY A 222 19.97 3.25 -8.95
CA GLY A 222 19.60 3.00 -10.35
C GLY A 222 19.71 1.51 -10.65
N ILE A 223 18.72 0.95 -11.34
CA ILE A 223 18.84 -0.38 -11.93
C ILE A 223 19.35 -0.18 -13.34
N GLY A 224 20.64 -0.47 -13.58
CA GLY A 224 21.21 -0.55 -14.92
C GLY A 224 20.91 -1.91 -15.58
N GLU A 225 21.20 -2.05 -16.88
CA GLU A 225 21.06 -3.32 -17.62
C GLU A 225 21.82 -4.49 -16.96
N ASP A 226 22.79 -4.20 -16.10
CA ASP A 226 23.64 -5.19 -15.38
C ASP A 226 23.18 -5.45 -13.93
N GLY A 227 21.98 -5.02 -13.54
CA GLY A 227 21.45 -5.15 -12.17
C GLY A 227 21.64 -3.89 -11.31
N ILE A 228 21.39 -4.01 -10.00
CA ILE A 228 21.45 -2.89 -9.05
C ILE A 228 22.88 -2.38 -8.91
N GLN A 229 23.16 -1.18 -9.39
CA GLN A 229 24.43 -0.52 -9.18
C GLN A 229 24.38 0.41 -7.96
N SER A 230 25.30 0.22 -7.01
CA SER A 230 25.52 1.15 -5.91
C SER A 230 26.18 2.42 -6.44
N GLY A 231 25.47 3.52 -6.42
CA GLY A 231 26.03 4.85 -6.71
C GLY A 231 26.71 5.48 -5.49
#